data_5b3d616ad7acdd0e72404b089d8bd6d2
#
_entry.id   5b3d616ad7acdd0e72404b089d8bd6d2
#
_cell.length_a   1.000
_cell.length_b   1.000
_cell.length_c   1.000
_cell.angle_alpha   90.00
_cell.angle_beta   90.00
_cell.angle_gamma   90.00
#
_symmetry.space_group_name_H-M   'P 1'
#
loop_
_entity.id
_entity.type
_entity.pdbx_description
1 polymer ?
#
loop_
_entity_poly.entity_id
_entity_poly.type
_entity_poly.pdbx_seq_one_letter_code
_entity_poly.pdbx_strand_id
1 'polypeptide(L)'
;DIANICNEAALIAARRAAGRGGKQDFLEAVDRVAGGLATKNKLITDTEKRTIAFHEAGDATVRWMLADASPLVKVTIVPRGQSLGAAWYLPEERHITTTEQIFDEMCAALGGRAAEDLTFGKISTGALSDLEKVTKQAYAMVSVYGLNKRIGNRSFYDPRAEATFTKPYSEETARIIDEEAGAIIERAYAKAREILELHKDKLNALSERLLEREVLFKEDLIELLGPRAWEQEAKVSIGEQTAGTAQADPKTDSGPEVSAEVSEPAKSTPSAEAPDEGAEQEGGADENAA
;
A
#
# COMPACT_ATOMS: atom_id res chain seq x y z
N ASP A 1 12.61 -4.02 11.13
CA ASP A 1 12.38 -2.75 10.40
C ASP A 1 12.46 -1.51 11.30
N ILE A 2 11.83 -1.49 12.48
CA ILE A 2 11.93 -0.35 13.43
C ILE A 2 13.40 -0.09 13.82
N ALA A 3 14.20 -1.13 14.09
CA ALA A 3 15.61 -0.99 14.39
C ALA A 3 16.41 -0.33 13.26
N ASN A 4 16.09 -0.67 12.00
CA ASN A 4 16.71 -0.06 10.83
C ASN A 4 16.36 1.43 10.71
N ILE A 5 15.10 1.79 10.97
CA ILE A 5 14.65 3.19 10.97
C ILE A 5 15.37 3.98 12.07
N CYS A 6 15.48 3.43 13.29
CA CYS A 6 16.19 4.08 14.38
C CYS A 6 17.68 4.29 14.07
N ASN A 7 18.34 3.29 13.50
CA ASN A 7 19.74 3.35 13.07
C ASN A 7 19.94 4.43 11.99
N GLU A 8 19.07 4.43 10.98
CA GLU A 8 19.16 5.42 9.90
C GLU A 8 18.88 6.84 10.40
N ALA A 9 17.89 7.03 11.29
CA ALA A 9 17.60 8.30 11.92
C ALA A 9 18.80 8.83 12.72
N ALA A 10 19.49 7.95 13.44
CA ALA A 10 20.71 8.31 14.17
C ALA A 10 21.85 8.75 13.22
N LEU A 11 22.02 8.04 12.08
CA LEU A 11 23.00 8.41 11.05
C LEU A 11 22.68 9.76 10.40
N ILE A 12 21.39 10.05 10.13
CA ILE A 12 20.93 11.32 9.57
C ILE A 12 21.22 12.45 10.57
N ALA A 13 20.89 12.27 11.86
CA ALA A 13 21.17 13.23 12.91
C ALA A 13 22.67 13.51 13.06
N ALA A 14 23.49 12.45 13.03
CA ALA A 14 24.96 12.54 13.11
C ALA A 14 25.56 13.33 11.94
N ARG A 15 25.07 13.18 10.70
CA ARG A 15 25.52 13.96 9.54
C ARG A 15 25.25 15.45 9.66
N ARG A 16 24.24 15.84 10.43
CA ARG A 16 23.91 17.24 10.73
C ARG A 16 24.58 17.72 12.00
N ALA A 17 25.46 16.92 12.61
CA ALA A 17 26.09 17.20 13.90
C ALA A 17 25.07 17.47 15.04
N ALA A 18 23.88 16.88 14.96
CA ALA A 18 22.86 16.98 15.98
C ALA A 18 23.16 15.95 17.11
N GLY A 19 23.06 16.40 18.36
CA GLY A 19 23.32 15.54 19.52
C GLY A 19 22.23 14.49 19.81
N ARG A 20 21.09 14.56 19.09
CA ARG A 20 19.97 13.61 19.19
C ARG A 20 19.14 13.58 17.91
N GLY A 21 18.52 12.45 17.60
CA GLY A 21 17.54 12.31 16.52
C GLY A 21 16.23 13.02 16.87
N GLY A 22 15.71 13.82 15.96
CA GLY A 22 14.41 14.49 16.06
C GLY A 22 13.37 13.85 15.13
N LYS A 23 12.10 14.30 15.21
CA LYS A 23 11.00 13.83 14.36
C LYS A 23 11.36 13.83 12.88
N GLN A 24 12.02 14.88 12.41
CA GLN A 24 12.41 15.03 11.01
C GLN A 24 13.42 13.97 10.57
N ASP A 25 14.35 13.58 11.44
CA ASP A 25 15.32 12.51 11.13
C ASP A 25 14.65 11.16 10.98
N PHE A 26 13.65 10.88 11.81
CA PHE A 26 12.84 9.65 11.67
C PHE A 26 12.01 9.65 10.40
N LEU A 27 11.39 10.77 10.01
CA LEU A 27 10.64 10.86 8.76
C LEU A 27 11.55 10.62 7.55
N GLU A 28 12.74 11.23 7.55
CA GLU A 28 13.74 11.02 6.49
C GLU A 28 14.29 9.59 6.50
N ALA A 29 14.44 8.98 7.68
CA ALA A 29 14.86 7.59 7.82
C ALA A 29 13.82 6.61 7.25
N VAL A 30 12.54 6.83 7.51
CA VAL A 30 11.45 6.05 6.92
C VAL A 30 11.51 6.13 5.40
N ASP A 31 11.66 7.33 4.85
CA ASP A 31 11.79 7.54 3.42
C ASP A 31 12.96 6.78 2.80
N ARG A 32 14.10 6.79 3.51
CA ARG A 32 15.32 6.15 3.03
C ARG A 32 15.27 4.63 3.13
N VAL A 33 14.67 4.09 4.20
CA VAL A 33 14.52 2.65 4.40
C VAL A 33 13.49 2.06 3.42
N ALA A 34 12.38 2.75 3.20
CA ALA A 34 11.29 2.27 2.34
C ALA A 34 11.48 2.62 0.85
N GLY A 35 11.93 3.84 0.55
CA GLY A 35 12.05 4.33 -0.84
C GLY A 35 13.48 4.36 -1.39
N GLY A 36 14.49 4.06 -0.56
CA GLY A 36 15.89 4.15 -0.95
C GLY A 36 16.49 5.55 -0.85
N LEU A 37 17.73 5.68 -1.30
CA LEU A 37 18.45 6.97 -1.30
C LEU A 37 17.82 7.96 -2.27
N ALA A 38 17.67 9.22 -1.82
CA ALA A 38 17.31 10.31 -2.71
C ALA A 38 18.41 10.52 -3.76
N THR A 39 18.04 10.49 -5.03
CA THR A 39 18.97 10.63 -6.15
C THR A 39 19.07 12.12 -6.52
N LYS A 40 20.00 12.84 -5.91
CA LYS A 40 20.18 14.29 -6.13
C LYS A 40 20.75 14.66 -7.50
N ASN A 41 21.36 13.70 -8.21
CA ASN A 41 22.07 13.93 -9.47
C ASN A 41 21.34 13.44 -10.72
N LYS A 42 20.03 13.12 -10.62
CA LYS A 42 19.24 12.75 -11.78
C LYS A 42 18.94 14.02 -12.59
N LEU A 43 19.45 14.12 -13.80
CA LEU A 43 19.12 15.20 -14.72
C LEU A 43 17.68 14.97 -15.19
N ILE A 44 16.75 15.70 -14.61
CA ILE A 44 15.33 15.69 -14.98
C ILE A 44 15.07 17.05 -15.64
N THR A 45 14.53 17.04 -16.84
CA THR A 45 14.14 18.27 -17.54
C THR A 45 12.91 18.88 -16.88
N ASP A 46 12.70 20.19 -17.03
CA ASP A 46 11.52 20.88 -16.48
C ASP A 46 10.21 20.26 -17.01
N THR A 47 10.21 19.81 -18.26
CA THR A 47 9.06 19.12 -18.87
C THR A 47 8.78 17.78 -18.17
N GLU A 48 9.81 16.99 -17.91
CA GLU A 48 9.66 15.72 -17.16
C GLU A 48 9.24 15.99 -15.73
N LYS A 49 9.85 16.99 -15.04
CA LYS A 49 9.46 17.35 -13.68
C LYS A 49 8.00 17.75 -13.59
N ARG A 50 7.51 18.48 -14.60
CA ARG A 50 6.10 18.85 -14.68
C ARG A 50 5.21 17.60 -14.92
N THR A 51 5.60 16.70 -15.80
CA THR A 51 4.86 15.46 -16.03
C THR A 51 4.76 14.62 -14.75
N ILE A 52 5.87 14.46 -14.03
CA ILE A 52 5.91 13.75 -12.74
C ILE A 52 4.99 14.43 -11.72
N ALA A 53 5.02 15.77 -11.63
CA ALA A 53 4.18 16.49 -10.68
C ALA A 53 2.68 16.29 -10.95
N PHE A 54 2.27 16.29 -12.21
CA PHE A 54 0.87 16.02 -12.58
C PHE A 54 0.49 14.56 -12.37
N HIS A 55 1.41 13.62 -12.60
CA HIS A 55 1.22 12.21 -12.32
C HIS A 55 0.94 11.99 -10.82
N GLU A 56 1.86 12.40 -9.96
CA GLU A 56 1.73 12.24 -8.51
C GLU A 56 0.53 13.01 -7.93
N ALA A 57 0.24 14.20 -8.48
CA ALA A 57 -0.96 14.95 -8.13
C ALA A 57 -2.24 14.24 -8.56
N GLY A 58 -2.22 13.54 -9.69
CA GLY A 58 -3.33 12.73 -10.19
C GLY A 58 -3.66 11.58 -9.25
N ASP A 59 -2.66 10.76 -8.91
CA ASP A 59 -2.81 9.65 -7.97
C ASP A 59 -3.31 10.14 -6.61
N ALA A 60 -2.73 11.23 -6.11
CA ALA A 60 -3.11 11.81 -4.84
C ALA A 60 -4.54 12.36 -4.87
N THR A 61 -4.94 13.06 -5.93
CA THR A 61 -6.29 13.64 -6.05
C THR A 61 -7.33 12.54 -6.12
N VAL A 62 -7.16 11.52 -6.98
CA VAL A 62 -8.10 10.41 -7.09
C VAL A 62 -8.23 9.68 -5.76
N ARG A 63 -7.10 9.33 -5.13
CA ARG A 63 -7.07 8.67 -3.81
C ARG A 63 -7.77 9.48 -2.73
N TRP A 64 -7.59 10.80 -2.74
CA TRP A 64 -8.21 11.68 -1.75
C TRP A 64 -9.74 11.73 -1.88
N MET A 65 -10.25 11.60 -3.10
CA MET A 65 -11.69 11.67 -3.39
C MET A 65 -12.41 10.33 -3.28
N LEU A 66 -11.70 9.23 -3.06
CA LEU A 66 -12.28 7.89 -2.90
C LEU A 66 -12.36 7.50 -1.43
N ALA A 67 -13.52 6.95 -1.04
CA ALA A 67 -13.80 6.61 0.35
C ALA A 67 -12.98 5.41 0.83
N ASP A 68 -12.89 4.40 -0.02
CA ASP A 68 -12.27 3.12 0.31
C ASP A 68 -10.77 3.04 -0.01
N ALA A 69 -10.22 4.08 -0.63
CA ALA A 69 -8.78 4.18 -0.88
C ALA A 69 -7.99 4.55 0.39
N SER A 70 -6.85 3.91 0.57
CA SER A 70 -5.95 4.11 1.72
C SER A 70 -5.56 5.58 1.90
N PRO A 71 -5.52 6.11 3.14
CA PRO A 71 -5.26 7.51 3.40
C PRO A 71 -3.83 7.93 3.05
N LEU A 72 -3.69 9.09 2.39
CA LEU A 72 -2.41 9.68 2.05
C LEU A 72 -1.71 10.26 3.29
N VAL A 73 -0.40 10.03 3.35
CA VAL A 73 0.51 10.60 4.34
C VAL A 73 1.27 11.79 3.74
N LYS A 74 1.78 11.62 2.53
CA LYS A 74 2.50 12.66 1.78
C LYS A 74 2.56 12.33 0.29
N VAL A 75 2.85 13.34 -0.50
CA VAL A 75 3.14 13.24 -1.94
C VAL A 75 4.47 13.90 -2.23
N THR A 76 5.29 13.30 -3.07
CA THR A 76 6.63 13.83 -3.39
C THR A 76 7.02 13.57 -4.84
N ILE A 77 7.74 14.53 -5.41
CA ILE A 77 8.39 14.39 -6.72
C ILE A 77 9.92 14.31 -6.60
N VAL A 78 10.42 14.05 -5.39
CA VAL A 78 11.86 13.83 -5.15
C VAL A 78 12.20 12.39 -5.56
N PRO A 79 13.08 12.18 -6.55
CA PRO A 79 13.44 10.86 -7.02
C PRO A 79 14.13 10.03 -5.94
N ARG A 80 13.69 8.77 -5.79
CA ARG A 80 14.31 7.80 -4.87
C ARG A 80 14.44 6.45 -5.55
N GLY A 81 15.63 5.88 -5.52
CA GLY A 81 15.88 4.60 -6.17
C GLY A 81 15.51 4.66 -7.67
N GLN A 82 14.57 3.82 -8.08
CA GLN A 82 14.06 3.79 -9.46
C GLN A 82 12.83 4.70 -9.67
N SER A 83 12.16 5.13 -8.59
CA SER A 83 10.99 6.00 -8.69
C SER A 83 11.38 7.45 -8.92
N LEU A 84 10.58 8.16 -9.73
CA LEU A 84 10.72 9.59 -10.01
C LEU A 84 9.90 10.46 -9.06
N GLY A 85 8.85 9.89 -8.47
CA GLY A 85 7.98 10.48 -7.47
C GLY A 85 7.27 9.40 -6.68
N ALA A 86 6.44 9.74 -5.71
CA ALA A 86 5.58 8.80 -5.00
C ALA A 86 4.45 9.50 -4.23
N ALA A 87 3.25 8.97 -4.31
CA ALA A 87 2.16 9.23 -3.38
C ALA A 87 2.21 8.18 -2.25
N TRP A 88 2.64 8.61 -1.06
CA TRP A 88 2.76 7.74 0.10
C TRP A 88 1.43 7.66 0.84
N TYR A 89 0.96 6.45 1.04
CA TYR A 89 -0.26 6.17 1.78
C TYR A 89 0.00 5.16 2.90
N LEU A 90 -0.82 5.20 3.92
CA LEU A 90 -0.77 4.25 5.02
C LEU A 90 -1.83 3.18 4.75
N PRO A 91 -1.43 1.95 4.38
CA PRO A 91 -2.39 0.86 4.26
C PRO A 91 -3.06 0.63 5.61
N GLU A 92 -4.37 0.56 5.62
CA GLU A 92 -5.08 0.10 6.82
C GLU A 92 -4.83 -1.39 7.01
N GLU A 93 -4.64 -1.83 8.27
CA GLU A 93 -4.51 -3.24 8.61
C GLU A 93 -5.87 -3.93 8.41
N ARG A 94 -6.13 -4.38 7.19
CA ARG A 94 -7.34 -5.09 6.81
C ARG A 94 -7.02 -6.57 6.58
N HIS A 95 -7.72 -7.44 7.28
CA HIS A 95 -7.64 -8.88 7.05
C HIS A 95 -8.57 -9.35 5.92
N ILE A 96 -9.58 -8.56 5.60
CA ILE A 96 -10.57 -8.84 4.54
C ILE A 96 -10.71 -7.56 3.71
N THR A 97 -10.70 -7.72 2.38
CA THR A 97 -10.84 -6.59 1.44
C THR A 97 -12.04 -6.82 0.54
N THR A 98 -12.90 -5.81 0.39
CA THR A 98 -14.10 -5.89 -0.47
C THR A 98 -13.77 -5.56 -1.93
N THR A 99 -14.73 -5.84 -2.81
CA THR A 99 -14.63 -5.52 -4.25
C THR A 99 -14.44 -4.02 -4.46
N GLU A 100 -15.17 -3.21 -3.71
CA GLU A 100 -15.15 -1.74 -3.78
C GLU A 100 -13.79 -1.19 -3.35
N GLN A 101 -13.22 -1.74 -2.29
CA GLN A 101 -11.90 -1.35 -1.78
C GLN A 101 -10.79 -1.65 -2.78
N ILE A 102 -10.81 -2.84 -3.41
CA ILE A 102 -9.84 -3.17 -4.46
C ILE A 102 -10.02 -2.23 -5.65
N PHE A 103 -11.27 -1.97 -6.04
CA PHE A 103 -11.59 -1.11 -7.17
C PHE A 103 -11.13 0.34 -6.94
N ASP A 104 -11.35 0.90 -5.75
CA ASP A 104 -10.91 2.25 -5.38
C ASP A 104 -9.37 2.37 -5.36
N GLU A 105 -8.67 1.33 -4.87
CA GLU A 105 -7.20 1.27 -4.96
C GLU A 105 -6.70 1.23 -6.41
N MET A 106 -7.41 0.54 -7.31
CA MET A 106 -7.10 0.52 -8.74
C MET A 106 -7.34 1.88 -9.39
N CYS A 107 -8.45 2.54 -9.07
CA CYS A 107 -8.75 3.89 -9.54
C CYS A 107 -7.64 4.87 -9.11
N ALA A 108 -7.23 4.80 -7.85
CA ALA A 108 -6.18 5.65 -7.30
C ALA A 108 -4.82 5.42 -7.98
N ALA A 109 -4.47 4.18 -8.31
CA ALA A 109 -3.24 3.84 -9.01
C ALA A 109 -3.24 4.21 -10.50
N LEU A 110 -4.41 4.47 -11.09
CA LEU A 110 -4.54 4.94 -12.47
C LEU A 110 -4.69 6.48 -12.58
N GLY A 111 -4.70 7.17 -11.44
CA GLY A 111 -4.86 8.61 -11.35
C GLY A 111 -3.76 9.38 -12.07
N GLY A 112 -2.50 8.98 -11.90
CA GLY A 112 -1.35 9.61 -12.54
C GLY A 112 -1.42 9.54 -14.05
N ARG A 113 -1.67 8.34 -14.59
CA ARG A 113 -1.86 8.15 -16.04
C ARG A 113 -3.03 8.95 -16.58
N ALA A 114 -4.15 9.00 -15.86
CA ALA A 114 -5.32 9.78 -16.24
C ALA A 114 -5.03 11.30 -16.20
N ALA A 115 -4.25 11.77 -15.24
CA ALA A 115 -3.84 13.17 -15.14
C ALA A 115 -2.91 13.59 -16.29
N GLU A 116 -1.96 12.72 -16.69
CA GLU A 116 -1.12 12.95 -17.87
C GLU A 116 -1.98 13.10 -19.14
N ASP A 117 -2.90 12.17 -19.36
CA ASP A 117 -3.80 12.18 -20.52
C ASP A 117 -4.68 13.43 -20.57
N LEU A 118 -5.32 13.79 -19.45
CA LEU A 118 -6.19 14.96 -19.36
C LEU A 118 -5.45 16.30 -19.52
N THR A 119 -4.20 16.35 -19.02
CA THR A 119 -3.44 17.62 -18.99
C THR A 119 -2.61 17.83 -20.25
N PHE A 120 -1.98 16.79 -20.75
CA PHE A 120 -1.02 16.88 -21.85
C PHE A 120 -1.53 16.22 -23.14
N GLY A 121 -2.61 15.45 -23.10
CA GLY A 121 -3.09 14.63 -24.22
C GLY A 121 -2.07 13.55 -24.61
N LYS A 122 -1.18 13.18 -23.71
CA LYS A 122 -0.11 12.22 -23.90
C LYS A 122 0.10 11.45 -22.62
N ILE A 123 0.36 10.17 -22.75
CA ILE A 123 0.68 9.25 -21.65
C ILE A 123 2.15 8.85 -21.74
N SER A 124 2.77 8.61 -20.60
CA SER A 124 4.18 8.24 -20.51
C SER A 124 4.36 6.80 -20.01
N THR A 125 5.61 6.36 -19.94
CA THR A 125 6.01 5.07 -19.35
C THR A 125 6.08 5.13 -17.82
N GLY A 126 5.85 6.29 -17.21
CA GLY A 126 5.93 6.50 -15.76
C GLY A 126 4.99 5.61 -14.95
N ALA A 127 3.82 5.29 -15.51
CA ALA A 127 2.80 4.45 -14.87
C ALA A 127 3.09 2.92 -14.93
N LEU A 128 4.31 2.47 -15.24
CA LEU A 128 4.60 1.03 -15.41
C LEU A 128 4.25 0.23 -14.15
N SER A 129 4.70 0.67 -12.99
CA SER A 129 4.44 -0.02 -11.71
C SER A 129 2.96 -0.03 -11.35
N ASP A 130 2.25 1.06 -11.65
CA ASP A 130 0.82 1.19 -11.38
C ASP A 130 0.01 0.27 -12.28
N LEU A 131 0.34 0.22 -13.56
CA LEU A 131 -0.26 -0.72 -14.51
C LEU A 131 -0.01 -2.18 -14.13
N GLU A 132 1.20 -2.52 -13.68
CA GLU A 132 1.52 -3.86 -13.18
C GLU A 132 0.66 -4.22 -11.96
N LYS A 133 0.57 -3.31 -10.98
CA LYS A 133 -0.25 -3.47 -9.78
C LYS A 133 -1.73 -3.66 -10.13
N VAL A 134 -2.28 -2.77 -10.94
CA VAL A 134 -3.68 -2.80 -11.36
C VAL A 134 -4.00 -4.07 -12.15
N THR A 135 -3.12 -4.48 -13.06
CA THR A 135 -3.29 -5.72 -13.82
C THR A 135 -3.33 -6.93 -12.89
N LYS A 136 -2.38 -7.06 -11.97
CA LYS A 136 -2.36 -8.15 -10.97
C LYS A 136 -3.64 -8.17 -10.13
N GLN A 137 -4.11 -7.01 -9.68
CA GLN A 137 -5.35 -6.91 -8.89
C GLN A 137 -6.57 -7.31 -9.70
N ALA A 138 -6.71 -6.86 -10.95
CA ALA A 138 -7.84 -7.22 -11.80
C ALA A 138 -7.92 -8.73 -12.07
N TYR A 139 -6.79 -9.34 -12.41
CA TYR A 139 -6.72 -10.78 -12.60
C TYR A 139 -7.01 -11.55 -11.30
N ALA A 140 -6.52 -11.06 -10.16
CA ALA A 140 -6.79 -11.68 -8.85
C ALA A 140 -8.29 -11.60 -8.49
N MET A 141 -8.96 -10.47 -8.74
CA MET A 141 -10.40 -10.31 -8.53
C MET A 141 -11.20 -11.34 -9.33
N VAL A 142 -10.82 -11.57 -10.59
CA VAL A 142 -11.56 -12.45 -11.50
C VAL A 142 -11.21 -13.91 -11.26
N SER A 143 -9.93 -14.26 -11.15
CA SER A 143 -9.49 -15.67 -11.18
C SER A 143 -9.12 -16.26 -9.81
N VAL A 144 -8.82 -15.43 -8.81
CA VAL A 144 -8.37 -15.89 -7.48
C VAL A 144 -9.48 -15.77 -6.45
N TYR A 145 -10.07 -14.57 -6.33
CA TYR A 145 -11.01 -14.27 -5.25
C TYR A 145 -12.47 -14.57 -5.58
N GLY A 146 -12.79 -14.91 -6.84
CA GLY A 146 -14.18 -15.17 -7.25
C GLY A 146 -15.09 -13.94 -7.15
N LEU A 147 -14.54 -12.73 -7.28
CA LEU A 147 -15.26 -11.46 -7.17
C LEU A 147 -15.86 -10.99 -8.51
N ASN A 148 -16.01 -11.90 -9.47
CA ASN A 148 -16.57 -11.61 -10.79
C ASN A 148 -17.79 -12.48 -11.08
N LYS A 149 -18.88 -11.88 -11.57
CA LYS A 149 -20.16 -12.59 -11.80
C LYS A 149 -20.09 -13.63 -12.92
N ARG A 150 -19.28 -13.42 -13.98
CA ARG A 150 -19.17 -14.36 -15.11
C ARG A 150 -18.38 -15.63 -14.73
N ILE A 151 -17.35 -15.47 -13.90
CA ILE A 151 -16.57 -16.58 -13.36
C ILE A 151 -17.32 -17.25 -12.20
N GLY A 152 -18.06 -16.45 -11.40
CA GLY A 152 -18.82 -16.93 -10.25
C GLY A 152 -17.93 -17.32 -9.08
N ASN A 153 -18.43 -18.20 -8.22
CA ASN A 153 -17.77 -18.60 -6.96
C ASN A 153 -16.66 -19.65 -7.20
N ARG A 154 -15.79 -19.41 -8.17
CA ARG A 154 -14.65 -20.28 -8.50
C ARG A 154 -13.34 -19.56 -8.22
N SER A 155 -12.36 -20.30 -7.68
CA SER A 155 -10.99 -19.86 -7.55
C SER A 155 -10.08 -20.77 -8.37
N PHE A 156 -9.22 -20.17 -9.17
CA PHE A 156 -8.18 -20.85 -9.92
C PHE A 156 -6.80 -20.64 -9.29
N TYR A 157 -6.78 -20.25 -8.00
CA TYR A 157 -5.54 -20.12 -7.25
C TYR A 157 -4.91 -21.50 -7.03
N ASP A 158 -3.70 -21.68 -7.55
CA ASP A 158 -2.88 -22.85 -7.32
C ASP A 158 -1.54 -22.43 -6.71
N PRO A 159 -1.26 -22.72 -5.44
CA PRO A 159 0.01 -22.38 -4.80
C PRO A 159 1.21 -23.16 -5.41
N ARG A 160 0.96 -24.18 -6.24
CA ARG A 160 1.97 -24.97 -6.95
C ARG A 160 2.11 -24.61 -8.42
N ALA A 161 1.38 -23.59 -8.89
CA ALA A 161 1.32 -23.23 -10.32
C ALA A 161 2.69 -22.86 -10.92
N GLU A 162 3.67 -22.46 -10.12
CA GLU A 162 5.05 -22.23 -10.58
C GLU A 162 5.73 -23.51 -11.08
N ALA A 163 5.22 -24.70 -10.70
CA ALA A 163 5.75 -25.99 -11.11
C ALA A 163 4.98 -26.64 -12.28
N THR A 164 3.83 -26.09 -12.68
CA THR A 164 2.98 -26.66 -13.74
C THR A 164 2.80 -25.65 -14.87
N PHE A 165 3.20 -26.06 -16.10
CA PHE A 165 3.02 -25.27 -17.33
C PHE A 165 1.57 -25.25 -17.84
N THR A 166 0.62 -25.89 -17.13
CA THR A 166 -0.78 -26.02 -17.55
C THR A 166 -1.69 -25.11 -16.76
N LYS A 167 -2.51 -24.32 -17.45
CA LYS A 167 -3.56 -23.52 -16.82
C LYS A 167 -4.64 -24.45 -16.22
N PRO A 168 -5.18 -24.18 -15.02
CA PRO A 168 -6.20 -25.03 -14.39
C PRO A 168 -7.61 -24.80 -14.96
N TYR A 169 -7.72 -24.20 -16.14
CA TYR A 169 -8.98 -23.88 -16.81
C TYR A 169 -8.85 -23.94 -18.34
N SER A 170 -10.00 -24.03 -19.02
CA SER A 170 -10.08 -24.09 -20.49
C SER A 170 -9.69 -22.76 -21.15
N GLU A 171 -9.38 -22.78 -22.44
CA GLU A 171 -9.11 -21.55 -23.23
C GLU A 171 -10.33 -20.62 -23.27
N GLU A 172 -11.55 -21.16 -23.27
CA GLU A 172 -12.77 -20.35 -23.17
C GLU A 172 -12.83 -19.59 -21.84
N THR A 173 -12.49 -20.26 -20.72
CA THR A 173 -12.42 -19.59 -19.41
C THR A 173 -11.27 -18.58 -19.37
N ALA A 174 -10.11 -18.85 -19.98
CA ALA A 174 -9.02 -17.88 -20.10
C ALA A 174 -9.48 -16.62 -20.80
N ARG A 175 -10.18 -16.72 -21.93
CA ARG A 175 -10.74 -15.59 -22.67
C ARG A 175 -11.70 -14.75 -21.80
N ILE A 176 -12.57 -15.41 -21.04
CA ILE A 176 -13.48 -14.70 -20.12
C ILE A 176 -12.70 -13.95 -19.02
N ILE A 177 -11.65 -14.56 -18.47
CA ILE A 177 -10.81 -13.92 -17.46
C ILE A 177 -10.15 -12.66 -18.04
N ASP A 178 -9.58 -12.73 -19.24
CA ASP A 178 -8.93 -11.62 -19.92
C ASP A 178 -9.92 -10.48 -20.21
N GLU A 179 -11.13 -10.81 -20.73
CA GLU A 179 -12.18 -9.83 -21.02
C GLU A 179 -12.64 -9.11 -19.75
N GLU A 180 -12.91 -9.85 -18.68
CA GLU A 180 -13.41 -9.28 -17.43
C GLU A 180 -12.33 -8.47 -16.69
N ALA A 181 -11.08 -8.94 -16.67
CA ALA A 181 -9.97 -8.19 -16.10
C ALA A 181 -9.76 -6.87 -16.86
N GLY A 182 -9.75 -6.91 -18.20
CA GLY A 182 -9.67 -5.71 -19.03
C GLY A 182 -10.83 -4.74 -18.76
N ALA A 183 -12.07 -5.24 -18.69
CA ALA A 183 -13.24 -4.42 -18.41
C ALA A 183 -13.18 -3.76 -17.00
N ILE A 184 -12.62 -4.43 -16.00
CA ILE A 184 -12.42 -3.84 -14.67
C ILE A 184 -11.41 -2.70 -14.74
N ILE A 185 -10.27 -2.89 -15.41
CA ILE A 185 -9.24 -1.87 -15.58
C ILE A 185 -9.78 -0.63 -16.29
N GLU A 186 -10.48 -0.82 -17.41
CA GLU A 186 -11.06 0.29 -18.16
C GLU A 186 -12.09 1.08 -17.35
N ARG A 187 -12.91 0.41 -16.56
CA ARG A 187 -13.85 1.09 -15.64
C ARG A 187 -13.12 1.88 -14.56
N ALA A 188 -12.05 1.33 -14.00
CA ALA A 188 -11.25 2.03 -13.00
C ALA A 188 -10.56 3.26 -13.59
N TYR A 189 -10.04 3.16 -14.83
CA TYR A 189 -9.45 4.28 -15.54
C TYR A 189 -10.49 5.37 -15.86
N ALA A 190 -11.67 4.98 -16.37
CA ALA A 190 -12.76 5.91 -16.64
C ALA A 190 -13.21 6.64 -15.36
N LYS A 191 -13.26 5.94 -14.22
CA LYS A 191 -13.61 6.54 -12.91
C LYS A 191 -12.53 7.52 -12.43
N ALA A 192 -11.26 7.18 -12.58
CA ALA A 192 -10.16 8.09 -12.27
C ALA A 192 -10.23 9.37 -13.11
N ARG A 193 -10.48 9.25 -14.40
CA ARG A 193 -10.68 10.41 -15.29
C ARG A 193 -11.87 11.28 -14.87
N GLU A 194 -13.02 10.68 -14.59
CA GLU A 194 -14.22 11.40 -14.12
C GLU A 194 -13.92 12.23 -12.86
N ILE A 195 -13.21 11.63 -11.89
CA ILE A 195 -12.84 12.32 -10.66
C ILE A 195 -11.91 13.51 -10.96
N LEU A 196 -10.90 13.32 -11.80
CA LEU A 196 -9.96 14.39 -12.16
C LEU A 196 -10.59 15.50 -12.98
N GLU A 197 -11.52 15.19 -13.87
CA GLU A 197 -12.29 16.19 -14.63
C GLU A 197 -13.15 17.04 -13.69
N LEU A 198 -13.81 16.42 -12.71
CA LEU A 198 -14.63 17.10 -11.70
C LEU A 198 -13.79 17.97 -10.76
N HIS A 199 -12.55 17.56 -10.47
CA HIS A 199 -11.65 18.22 -9.52
C HIS A 199 -10.41 18.81 -10.19
N LYS A 200 -10.53 19.27 -11.43
CA LYS A 200 -9.40 19.78 -12.24
C LYS A 200 -8.66 20.94 -11.57
N ASP A 201 -9.37 21.82 -10.90
CA ASP A 201 -8.75 22.95 -10.18
C ASP A 201 -7.87 22.46 -9.04
N LYS A 202 -8.31 21.42 -8.31
CA LYS A 202 -7.54 20.80 -7.22
C LYS A 202 -6.31 20.07 -7.75
N LEU A 203 -6.44 19.35 -8.86
CA LEU A 203 -5.33 18.71 -9.55
C LEU A 203 -4.24 19.74 -9.93
N ASN A 204 -4.64 20.85 -10.54
CA ASN A 204 -3.72 21.91 -10.93
C ASN A 204 -3.03 22.55 -9.71
N ALA A 205 -3.80 22.94 -8.69
CA ALA A 205 -3.25 23.53 -7.47
C ALA A 205 -2.25 22.60 -6.76
N LEU A 206 -2.57 21.29 -6.71
CA LEU A 206 -1.69 20.29 -6.09
C LEU A 206 -0.40 20.11 -6.90
N SER A 207 -0.50 20.01 -8.24
CA SER A 207 0.69 19.86 -9.10
C SER A 207 1.60 21.08 -9.07
N GLU A 208 1.04 22.29 -9.08
CA GLU A 208 1.81 23.53 -8.95
C GLU A 208 2.53 23.61 -7.59
N ARG A 209 1.83 23.28 -6.49
CA ARG A 209 2.44 23.25 -5.16
C ARG A 209 3.54 22.17 -5.05
N LEU A 210 3.39 21.02 -5.75
CA LEU A 210 4.45 20.01 -5.84
C LEU A 210 5.68 20.52 -6.60
N LEU A 211 5.50 21.28 -7.66
CA LEU A 211 6.61 21.89 -8.40
C LEU A 211 7.39 22.91 -7.54
N GLU A 212 6.71 23.62 -6.63
CA GLU A 212 7.32 24.60 -5.72
C GLU A 212 8.04 23.95 -4.53
N ARG A 213 7.39 22.95 -3.87
CA ARG A 213 7.84 22.41 -2.59
C ARG A 213 8.45 21.02 -2.67
N GLU A 214 8.25 20.32 -3.78
CA GLU A 214 8.69 18.94 -4.07
C GLU A 214 8.15 17.86 -3.10
N VAL A 215 7.72 18.23 -1.90
CA VAL A 215 7.12 17.34 -0.89
C VAL A 215 5.95 18.06 -0.23
N LEU A 216 4.79 17.40 -0.21
CA LEU A 216 3.58 17.86 0.47
C LEU A 216 3.14 16.81 1.49
N PHE A 217 2.80 17.27 2.70
CA PHE A 217 2.30 16.43 3.77
C PHE A 217 0.77 16.51 3.89
N LYS A 218 0.19 15.68 4.76
CA LYS A 218 -1.27 15.58 4.95
C LYS A 218 -1.92 16.94 5.21
N GLU A 219 -1.25 17.82 5.95
CA GLU A 219 -1.72 19.16 6.26
C GLU A 219 -1.88 20.02 5.00
N ASP A 220 -0.88 19.98 4.10
CA ASP A 220 -0.92 20.69 2.81
C ASP A 220 -2.04 20.11 1.91
N LEU A 221 -2.25 18.79 1.95
CA LEU A 221 -3.31 18.11 1.19
C LEU A 221 -4.70 18.53 1.68
N ILE A 222 -4.90 18.67 2.99
CA ILE A 222 -6.16 19.17 3.55
C ILE A 222 -6.43 20.61 3.12
N GLU A 223 -5.38 21.47 3.09
CA GLU A 223 -5.50 22.86 2.62
C GLU A 223 -5.93 22.93 1.16
N LEU A 224 -5.34 22.10 0.28
CA LEU A 224 -5.57 22.16 -1.17
C LEU A 224 -6.82 21.39 -1.63
N LEU A 225 -7.04 20.21 -1.06
CA LEU A 225 -8.10 19.29 -1.48
C LEU A 225 -9.36 19.38 -0.62
N GLY A 226 -9.24 20.01 0.56
CA GLY A 226 -10.27 20.01 1.59
C GLY A 226 -10.22 18.75 2.47
N PRO A 227 -10.96 18.71 3.57
CA PRO A 227 -11.04 17.53 4.42
C PRO A 227 -11.74 16.39 3.69
N ARG A 228 -11.31 15.15 3.95
CA ARG A 228 -11.99 13.96 3.44
C ARG A 228 -13.37 13.83 4.11
N ALA A 229 -14.45 13.81 3.32
CA ALA A 229 -15.82 13.86 3.83
C ALA A 229 -16.13 12.71 4.80
N TRP A 230 -15.76 11.49 4.46
CA TRP A 230 -15.98 10.29 5.27
C TRP A 230 -15.12 10.22 6.56
N GLU A 231 -13.95 10.87 6.62
CA GLU A 231 -13.20 10.97 7.88
C GLU A 231 -13.93 11.84 8.93
N GLN A 232 -14.76 12.78 8.47
CA GLN A 232 -15.59 13.60 9.36
C GLN A 232 -16.80 12.82 9.86
N GLU A 233 -17.48 12.05 9.00
CA GLU A 233 -18.61 11.20 9.38
C GLU A 233 -18.20 10.14 10.41
N ALA A 234 -17.04 9.50 10.23
CA ALA A 234 -16.52 8.54 11.21
C ALA A 234 -16.23 9.17 12.58
N LYS A 235 -15.73 10.41 12.64
CA LYS A 235 -15.51 11.14 13.90
C LYS A 235 -16.82 11.54 14.59
N VAL A 236 -17.84 11.92 13.82
CA VAL A 236 -19.17 12.25 14.36
C VAL A 236 -19.81 11.01 14.96
N SER A 237 -19.78 9.87 14.28
CA SER A 237 -20.37 8.62 14.77
C SER A 237 -19.69 8.09 16.04
N ILE A 238 -18.37 8.24 16.18
CA ILE A 238 -17.64 7.89 17.40
C ILE A 238 -17.97 8.88 18.54
N GLY A 239 -18.10 10.17 18.23
CA GLY A 239 -18.48 11.19 19.21
C GLY A 239 -19.88 10.99 19.78
N GLU A 240 -20.85 10.56 18.97
CA GLU A 240 -22.20 10.24 19.44
C GLU A 240 -22.26 8.98 20.29
N GLN A 241 -21.46 7.95 20.01
CA GLN A 241 -21.39 6.74 20.83
C GLN A 241 -20.71 6.98 22.19
N THR A 242 -19.76 7.91 22.29
CA THR A 242 -19.11 8.25 23.56
C THR A 242 -19.93 9.19 24.42
N ALA A 243 -20.85 9.97 23.83
CA ALA A 243 -21.75 10.86 24.57
C ALA A 243 -22.97 10.13 25.20
N GLY A 244 -23.30 8.92 24.72
CA GLY A 244 -24.45 8.12 25.19
C GLY A 244 -24.19 7.23 26.43
N THR A 245 -22.94 7.11 26.90
CA THR A 245 -22.57 6.19 27.99
C THR A 245 -22.22 6.86 29.32
N ALA A 246 -22.46 8.17 29.49
CA ALA A 246 -22.15 8.91 30.70
C ALA A 246 -23.41 9.28 31.48
N GLN A 247 -24.28 8.31 31.82
CA GLN A 247 -25.28 8.43 32.91
C GLN A 247 -25.61 7.03 33.43
N ALA A 248 -24.89 6.61 34.45
CA ALA A 248 -25.36 5.62 35.42
C ALA A 248 -24.80 5.99 36.80
N ASP A 249 -25.72 6.32 37.71
CA ASP A 249 -25.51 6.68 39.11
C ASP A 249 -24.75 5.62 39.92
N PRO A 250 -24.01 6.02 40.95
CA PRO A 250 -23.35 5.09 41.86
C PRO A 250 -24.35 4.59 42.92
N LYS A 251 -24.70 3.31 42.86
CA LYS A 251 -25.27 2.61 44.02
C LYS A 251 -24.22 1.71 44.66
N THR A 252 -23.88 2.09 45.87
CA THR A 252 -23.26 1.29 46.93
C THR A 252 -23.91 -0.08 47.07
N ASP A 253 -23.14 -1.14 47.04
CA ASP A 253 -23.38 -2.28 47.93
C ASP A 253 -22.09 -3.03 48.28
N SER A 254 -22.05 -3.42 49.55
CA SER A 254 -20.98 -4.01 50.34
C SER A 254 -20.78 -5.52 50.05
N GLY A 255 -19.53 -5.96 49.94
CA GLY A 255 -18.85 -7.20 50.19
C GLY A 255 -19.50 -8.56 49.86
N PRO A 256 -18.72 -9.66 49.80
CA PRO A 256 -17.63 -9.99 50.76
C PRO A 256 -16.31 -10.49 50.11
N GLU A 257 -15.29 -10.45 50.95
CA GLU A 257 -13.97 -11.06 50.77
C GLU A 257 -14.04 -12.57 50.44
N VAL A 258 -13.30 -12.98 49.42
CA VAL A 258 -12.86 -14.38 49.29
C VAL A 258 -11.37 -14.41 49.00
N SER A 259 -10.68 -15.09 49.92
CA SER A 259 -9.27 -15.34 50.04
C SER A 259 -8.63 -15.98 48.79
N ALA A 260 -7.44 -15.48 48.50
CA ALA A 260 -6.50 -16.01 47.51
C ALA A 260 -5.93 -17.34 48.01
N GLU A 261 -6.01 -18.36 47.18
CA GLU A 261 -5.12 -19.53 47.24
C GLU A 261 -4.22 -19.54 46.03
N VAL A 262 -2.93 -19.45 46.34
CA VAL A 262 -1.82 -19.52 45.41
C VAL A 262 -1.52 -21.00 45.15
N SER A 263 -1.65 -21.45 43.90
CA SER A 263 -1.11 -22.74 43.48
C SER A 263 0.04 -22.56 42.50
N GLU A 264 1.24 -23.06 42.91
CA GLU A 264 2.46 -23.09 42.14
C GLU A 264 2.36 -23.94 40.87
N PRO A 265 3.14 -23.64 39.80
CA PRO A 265 3.17 -24.49 38.62
C PRO A 265 4.19 -25.64 38.78
N ALA A 266 3.72 -26.81 38.41
CA ALA A 266 4.49 -28.05 38.37
C ALA A 266 5.60 -28.01 37.32
N LYS A 267 6.79 -28.43 37.73
CA LYS A 267 7.97 -28.71 36.90
C LYS A 267 7.74 -29.98 36.08
N SER A 268 7.94 -29.90 34.76
CA SER A 268 8.16 -31.08 33.92
C SER A 268 9.62 -31.15 33.48
N THR A 269 10.22 -32.25 33.81
CA THR A 269 11.57 -32.72 33.51
C THR A 269 11.71 -33.17 32.04
N PRO A 270 12.91 -33.15 31.46
CA PRO A 270 13.17 -33.56 30.09
C PRO A 270 13.53 -35.05 30.00
N SER A 271 13.16 -35.67 28.89
CA SER A 271 13.66 -37.01 28.46
C SER A 271 14.15 -36.82 27.03
N ALA A 272 15.40 -36.83 26.74
CA ALA A 272 16.37 -37.88 26.48
C ALA A 272 16.00 -38.81 25.30
N GLU A 273 16.88 -38.77 24.37
CA GLU A 273 17.66 -39.73 23.60
C GLU A 273 17.38 -39.79 22.10
N ALA A 274 18.46 -39.45 21.39
CA ALA A 274 18.75 -39.89 20.04
C ALA A 274 19.18 -41.37 20.03
N PRO A 275 19.19 -42.05 18.90
CA PRO A 275 20.44 -42.63 18.47
C PRO A 275 20.86 -42.25 17.04
N ASP A 276 22.13 -42.09 17.00
CA ASP A 276 23.19 -42.18 16.02
C ASP A 276 23.20 -43.53 15.31
N GLU A 277 23.51 -43.56 14.04
CA GLU A 277 24.20 -44.59 13.23
C GLU A 277 24.13 -44.08 11.79
N GLY A 278 25.17 -43.81 11.09
CA GLY A 278 26.47 -44.44 10.99
C GLY A 278 26.68 -44.96 9.56
N ALA A 279 27.79 -44.49 9.01
CA ALA A 279 28.64 -45.16 8.05
C ALA A 279 28.26 -45.17 6.55
N GLU A 280 29.10 -44.48 5.74
CA GLU A 280 30.06 -45.06 4.75
C GLU A 280 29.40 -45.68 3.49
N GLN A 281 29.83 -45.44 2.28
CA GLN A 281 31.12 -45.46 1.60
C GLN A 281 30.95 -44.97 0.16
N GLU A 282 31.87 -44.16 -0.30
CA GLU A 282 32.80 -44.37 -1.43
C GLU A 282 32.30 -44.86 -2.77
N GLY A 283 32.77 -44.13 -3.76
CA GLY A 283 33.35 -44.76 -4.92
C GLY A 283 32.84 -44.37 -6.29
N GLY A 284 33.71 -43.82 -7.08
CA GLY A 284 33.73 -44.12 -8.50
C GLY A 284 33.69 -42.92 -9.45
N ALA A 285 34.85 -42.56 -9.85
CA ALA A 285 35.19 -41.79 -11.03
C ALA A 285 34.67 -42.50 -12.32
N ASP A 286 34.42 -41.75 -13.37
CA ASP A 286 35.04 -41.76 -14.67
C ASP A 286 34.12 -41.06 -15.68
N GLU A 287 34.67 -40.02 -16.30
CA GLU A 287 35.21 -39.96 -17.68
C GLU A 287 34.21 -40.14 -18.81
N ASN A 288 34.24 -39.15 -19.63
CA ASN A 288 34.30 -39.09 -21.11
C ASN A 288 33.10 -38.46 -21.84
N ALA A 289 33.41 -37.33 -22.38
CA ALA A 289 33.49 -36.97 -23.82
C ALA A 289 32.26 -37.24 -24.72
N ALA A 290 31.67 -36.22 -25.18
CA ALA A 290 31.53 -35.77 -26.55
C ALA A 290 30.71 -34.48 -26.61
#